data_6b44643697c98400866bc6d796775d14
#
_entry.id   6b44643697c98400866bc6d796775d14
#
_cell.length_a   1.000
_cell.length_b   1.000
_cell.length_c   1.000
_cell.angle_alpha   90.00
_cell.angle_beta   90.00
_cell.angle_gamma   90.00
#
_symmetry.space_group_name_H-M   'P 1'
#
loop_
_entity.id
_entity.type
_entity.pdbx_description
1 polymer ?
#
loop_
_entity_poly.entity_id
_entity_poly.type
_entity_poly.pdbx_seq_one_letter_code
_entity_poly.pdbx_strand_id
1 'polypeptide(L)'
;DGGTGLAIPGYYRRTNLNDIINNFVVAYVGDGKVLTKVPRYEVAFWAQRAVQEFSYDVFHSEKAIEIQLSSTLQMSLPSDYVNYIKLSYTDNFGVQRTILPSAVTHANKGVAQDENYHYLYDQEGNIIFAETSETIDRYQAANATLEQTEALDYYNGYFENDRFGYFGARYGSTPQFMNTNGSFVLDLNAGQIYFDSSFSTDMYITLTYVSDGLGENGNFDNVLVPKLAEDAVYSSMLYNLSKLRPSAAGAVQLYKREAYAKMQNAKIRISNMKIEEM
;
A
#
# COMPACT_ATOMS: atom_id res chain seq x y z
N ASP A 1 7.10 5.91 -38.84
CA ASP A 1 7.29 4.70 -38.06
C ASP A 1 6.06 4.50 -37.19
N GLY A 2 5.15 3.65 -37.68
CA GLY A 2 3.90 3.34 -37.02
C GLY A 2 4.14 2.40 -35.84
N GLY A 3 4.17 2.95 -34.63
CA GLY A 3 4.09 2.17 -33.41
C GLY A 3 2.71 1.54 -33.31
N THR A 4 2.60 0.26 -33.60
CA THR A 4 1.43 -0.55 -33.26
C THR A 4 1.37 -0.65 -31.73
N GLY A 5 0.71 0.31 -31.09
CA GLY A 5 0.37 0.22 -29.68
C GLY A 5 -0.54 -0.98 -29.49
N LEU A 6 0.02 -2.08 -28.99
CA LEU A 6 -0.76 -3.22 -28.53
C LEU A 6 -1.73 -2.71 -27.48
N ALA A 7 -3.02 -2.71 -27.81
CA ALA A 7 -4.08 -2.39 -26.86
C ALA A 7 -4.00 -3.38 -25.70
N ILE A 8 -3.58 -2.90 -24.54
CA ILE A 8 -3.52 -3.72 -23.33
C ILE A 8 -4.96 -4.11 -22.98
N PRO A 9 -5.28 -5.41 -22.85
CA PRO A 9 -6.61 -5.86 -22.49
C PRO A 9 -7.11 -5.18 -21.20
N GLY A 10 -8.31 -4.58 -21.23
CA GLY A 10 -8.89 -3.86 -20.08
C GLY A 10 -8.79 -2.34 -20.13
N TYR A 11 -8.00 -1.75 -21.01
CA TYR A 11 -7.87 -0.29 -21.17
C TYR A 11 -9.17 0.40 -21.65
N TYR A 12 -10.08 -0.32 -22.28
CA TYR A 12 -11.35 0.24 -22.76
C TYR A 12 -12.29 0.72 -21.65
N ARG A 13 -12.11 0.26 -20.41
CA ARG A 13 -12.91 0.67 -19.22
C ARG A 13 -12.29 1.81 -18.43
N ARG A 14 -11.09 2.22 -18.78
CA ARG A 14 -10.33 3.24 -18.03
C ARG A 14 -9.92 4.38 -18.96
N THR A 15 -9.81 5.56 -18.37
CA THR A 15 -9.33 6.78 -19.04
C THR A 15 -8.07 7.25 -18.30
N ASN A 16 -7.11 7.75 -19.07
CA ASN A 16 -5.90 8.30 -18.51
C ASN A 16 -6.18 9.63 -17.78
N LEU A 17 -5.58 9.88 -16.63
CA LEU A 17 -5.77 11.12 -15.88
C LEU A 17 -5.32 12.36 -16.69
N ASN A 18 -4.30 12.24 -17.52
CA ASN A 18 -3.85 13.31 -18.40
C ASN A 18 -4.93 13.71 -19.41
N ASP A 19 -5.66 12.73 -19.98
CA ASP A 19 -6.79 12.98 -20.88
C ASP A 19 -7.94 13.68 -20.14
N ILE A 20 -8.23 13.25 -18.91
CA ILE A 20 -9.24 13.91 -18.04
C ILE A 20 -8.87 15.38 -17.80
N ILE A 21 -7.62 15.65 -17.47
CA ILE A 21 -7.13 17.03 -17.26
C ILE A 21 -7.30 17.86 -18.55
N ASN A 22 -6.88 17.33 -19.69
CA ASN A 22 -6.99 18.00 -20.97
C ASN A 22 -8.46 18.27 -21.35
N ASN A 23 -9.31 17.27 -21.22
CA ASN A 23 -10.74 17.38 -21.52
C ASN A 23 -11.42 18.38 -20.58
N PHE A 24 -11.04 18.40 -19.29
CA PHE A 24 -11.54 19.38 -18.34
C PHE A 24 -11.17 20.81 -18.76
N VAL A 25 -9.93 21.07 -19.14
CA VAL A 25 -9.50 22.38 -19.61
C VAL A 25 -10.31 22.78 -20.84
N VAL A 26 -10.48 21.87 -21.80
CA VAL A 26 -11.26 22.16 -23.01
C VAL A 26 -12.73 22.43 -22.69
N ALA A 27 -13.33 21.72 -21.74
CA ALA A 27 -14.76 21.86 -21.43
C ALA A 27 -15.08 23.08 -20.56
N TYR A 28 -14.27 23.36 -19.54
CA TYR A 28 -14.62 24.28 -18.45
C TYR A 28 -13.77 25.55 -18.38
N VAL A 29 -12.61 25.63 -19.07
CA VAL A 29 -11.69 26.76 -18.98
C VAL A 29 -11.66 27.55 -20.31
N GLY A 30 -11.84 28.84 -20.25
CA GLY A 30 -11.77 29.74 -21.40
C GLY A 30 -12.76 30.90 -21.32
N ASP A 31 -12.71 31.79 -22.33
CA ASP A 31 -13.62 32.93 -22.44
C ASP A 31 -15.06 32.45 -22.61
N GLY A 32 -15.97 32.99 -21.79
CA GLY A 32 -17.38 32.60 -21.80
C GLY A 32 -17.69 31.26 -21.08
N LYS A 33 -16.68 30.58 -20.52
CA LYS A 33 -16.87 29.36 -19.73
C LYS A 33 -16.92 29.66 -18.23
N VAL A 34 -17.20 28.58 -17.45
CA VAL A 34 -17.31 28.69 -16.00
C VAL A 34 -16.04 29.22 -15.34
N LEU A 35 -14.89 28.85 -15.88
CA LEU A 35 -13.59 29.27 -15.40
C LEU A 35 -12.87 30.05 -16.51
N THR A 36 -12.64 31.34 -16.32
CA THR A 36 -12.02 32.22 -17.35
C THR A 36 -10.56 31.88 -17.61
N LYS A 37 -9.79 31.63 -16.54
CA LYS A 37 -8.36 31.29 -16.64
C LYS A 37 -7.93 30.43 -15.47
N VAL A 38 -7.40 29.26 -15.76
CA VAL A 38 -6.84 28.31 -14.76
C VAL A 38 -5.54 27.76 -15.31
N PRO A 39 -4.44 27.83 -14.58
CA PRO A 39 -3.20 27.19 -15.00
C PRO A 39 -3.35 25.66 -14.90
N ARG A 40 -2.73 24.96 -15.86
CA ARG A 40 -2.85 23.49 -15.97
C ARG A 40 -2.38 22.75 -14.72
N TYR A 41 -1.36 23.25 -14.02
CA TYR A 41 -0.84 22.63 -12.80
C TYR A 41 -1.87 22.65 -11.65
N GLU A 42 -2.70 23.71 -11.57
CA GLU A 42 -3.78 23.81 -10.58
C GLU A 42 -4.89 22.79 -10.88
N VAL A 43 -5.23 22.63 -12.16
CA VAL A 43 -6.19 21.61 -12.63
C VAL A 43 -5.65 20.20 -12.30
N ALA A 44 -4.37 19.95 -12.57
CA ALA A 44 -3.72 18.69 -12.29
C ALA A 44 -3.71 18.36 -10.80
N PHE A 45 -3.40 19.33 -9.95
CA PHE A 45 -3.44 19.17 -8.49
C PHE A 45 -4.81 18.71 -7.99
N TRP A 46 -5.89 19.38 -8.44
CA TRP A 46 -7.24 19.00 -8.02
C TRP A 46 -7.72 17.71 -8.66
N ALA A 47 -7.24 17.36 -9.84
CA ALA A 47 -7.49 16.06 -10.45
C ALA A 47 -6.88 14.92 -9.63
N GLN A 48 -5.62 15.07 -9.21
CA GLN A 48 -4.96 14.09 -8.32
C GLN A 48 -5.72 13.91 -7.00
N ARG A 49 -6.08 15.02 -6.35
CA ARG A 49 -6.82 14.98 -5.09
C ARG A 49 -8.18 14.31 -5.25
N ALA A 50 -8.89 14.55 -6.34
CA ALA A 50 -10.16 13.90 -6.63
C ALA A 50 -9.99 12.40 -6.83
N VAL A 51 -8.95 11.95 -7.52
CA VAL A 51 -8.64 10.53 -7.72
C VAL A 51 -8.24 9.85 -6.42
N GLN A 52 -7.39 10.49 -5.59
CA GLN A 52 -7.01 9.98 -4.27
C GLN A 52 -8.23 9.78 -3.37
N GLU A 53 -9.09 10.78 -3.25
CA GLU A 53 -10.31 10.70 -2.44
C GLU A 53 -11.23 9.58 -2.94
N PHE A 54 -11.29 9.38 -4.24
CA PHE A 54 -12.02 8.29 -4.86
C PHE A 54 -11.40 6.93 -4.57
N SER A 55 -10.07 6.82 -4.61
CA SER A 55 -9.36 5.56 -4.40
C SER A 55 -9.46 5.06 -2.97
N TYR A 56 -9.52 5.94 -1.99
CA TYR A 56 -9.71 5.53 -0.59
C TYR A 56 -11.11 4.94 -0.32
N ASP A 57 -12.12 5.38 -1.07
CA ASP A 57 -13.51 4.99 -0.82
C ASP A 57 -13.99 3.83 -1.71
N VAL A 58 -13.53 3.78 -2.96
CA VAL A 58 -14.17 2.91 -3.99
C VAL A 58 -13.16 2.13 -4.82
N PHE A 59 -12.05 2.75 -5.14
CA PHE A 59 -10.99 2.05 -5.83
C PHE A 59 -10.12 1.36 -4.81
N HIS A 60 -10.49 0.16 -4.44
CA HIS A 60 -9.47 -0.76 -4.03
C HIS A 60 -8.59 -1.01 -5.26
N SER A 61 -7.69 -0.06 -5.56
CA SER A 61 -6.67 -0.30 -6.56
C SER A 61 -5.69 -1.30 -5.98
N GLU A 62 -6.14 -2.55 -5.94
CA GLU A 62 -5.30 -3.67 -5.57
C GLU A 62 -4.24 -3.79 -6.63
N LYS A 63 -3.01 -3.64 -6.21
CA LYS A 63 -1.82 -3.92 -7.02
C LYS A 63 -1.10 -5.11 -6.45
N ALA A 64 -0.51 -5.88 -7.32
CA ALA A 64 0.40 -6.96 -6.96
C ALA A 64 1.74 -6.69 -7.62
N ILE A 65 2.80 -6.68 -6.81
CA ILE A 65 4.17 -6.58 -7.29
C ILE A 65 4.95 -7.81 -6.83
N GLU A 66 5.83 -8.29 -7.69
CA GLU A 66 6.71 -9.40 -7.41
C GLU A 66 8.13 -8.89 -7.28
N ILE A 67 8.82 -9.29 -6.22
CA ILE A 67 10.17 -8.85 -5.91
C ILE A 67 11.01 -10.07 -5.57
N GLN A 68 12.24 -10.09 -6.06
CA GLN A 68 13.26 -11.02 -5.61
C GLN A 68 13.84 -10.55 -4.28
N LEU A 69 13.87 -11.42 -3.29
CA LEU A 69 14.35 -11.10 -1.96
C LEU A 69 15.86 -10.98 -1.96
N SER A 70 16.38 -9.88 -1.41
CA SER A 70 17.80 -9.64 -1.25
C SER A 70 18.42 -10.43 -0.10
N SER A 71 19.75 -10.44 -0.02
CA SER A 71 20.49 -11.07 1.10
C SER A 71 20.18 -10.43 2.46
N THR A 72 19.67 -9.21 2.49
CA THR A 72 19.28 -8.52 3.73
C THR A 72 17.91 -8.92 4.22
N LEU A 73 17.19 -9.79 3.52
CA LEU A 73 15.81 -10.21 3.84
C LEU A 73 14.87 -9.02 4.07
N GLN A 74 15.02 -7.99 3.23
CA GLN A 74 14.27 -6.75 3.32
C GLN A 74 13.64 -6.40 1.98
N MET A 75 12.50 -5.72 2.06
CA MET A 75 11.76 -5.21 0.93
C MET A 75 11.32 -3.78 1.21
N SER A 76 11.60 -2.84 0.30
CA SER A 76 11.07 -1.49 0.38
C SER A 76 9.63 -1.44 -0.10
N LEU A 77 8.80 -0.67 0.59
CA LEU A 77 7.42 -0.44 0.19
C LEU A 77 7.36 0.46 -1.05
N PRO A 78 6.43 0.21 -1.98
CA PRO A 78 6.18 1.10 -3.11
C PRO A 78 5.76 2.50 -2.65
N SER A 79 6.07 3.52 -3.46
CA SER A 79 5.74 4.92 -3.15
C SER A 79 4.23 5.20 -3.11
N ASP A 80 3.43 4.38 -3.78
CA ASP A 80 1.97 4.45 -3.82
C ASP A 80 1.28 3.49 -2.83
N TYR A 81 2.05 2.93 -1.89
CA TYR A 81 1.55 2.02 -0.87
C TYR A 81 0.66 2.74 0.15
N VAL A 82 -0.51 2.18 0.40
CA VAL A 82 -1.43 2.62 1.47
C VAL A 82 -1.54 1.56 2.56
N ASN A 83 -1.85 0.32 2.18
CA ASN A 83 -1.97 -0.79 3.12
C ASN A 83 -1.72 -2.12 2.41
N TYR A 84 -1.13 -3.10 3.10
CA TYR A 84 -0.98 -4.44 2.55
C TYR A 84 -2.30 -5.22 2.62
N ILE A 85 -2.53 -6.06 1.63
CA ILE A 85 -3.64 -7.02 1.61
C ILE A 85 -3.09 -8.40 1.93
N LYS A 86 -2.02 -8.78 1.24
CA LYS A 86 -1.45 -10.12 1.33
C LYS A 86 0.02 -10.09 0.93
N LEU A 87 0.83 -10.81 1.69
CA LEU A 87 2.17 -11.21 1.29
C LEU A 87 2.17 -12.72 1.03
N SER A 88 2.79 -13.13 -0.05
CA SER A 88 2.83 -14.54 -0.45
C SER A 88 4.05 -14.85 -1.31
N TYR A 89 4.41 -16.11 -1.37
CA TYR A 89 5.36 -16.64 -2.35
C TYR A 89 4.75 -17.86 -3.04
N THR A 90 5.25 -18.15 -4.23
CA THR A 90 4.84 -19.36 -4.97
C THR A 90 5.91 -20.42 -4.78
N ASP A 91 5.55 -21.59 -4.29
CA ASP A 91 6.46 -22.70 -4.13
C ASP A 91 6.82 -23.37 -5.48
N ASN A 92 7.77 -24.30 -5.45
CA ASN A 92 8.22 -25.00 -6.65
C ASN A 92 7.12 -25.89 -7.30
N PHE A 93 6.01 -26.10 -6.63
CA PHE A 93 4.84 -26.84 -7.12
C PHE A 93 3.78 -25.90 -7.72
N GLY A 94 4.03 -24.59 -7.76
CA GLY A 94 3.08 -23.59 -8.25
C GLY A 94 2.00 -23.22 -7.22
N VAL A 95 2.12 -23.65 -5.96
CA VAL A 95 1.16 -23.33 -4.90
C VAL A 95 1.54 -22.01 -4.25
N GLN A 96 0.60 -21.07 -4.20
CA GLN A 96 0.79 -19.80 -3.51
C GLN A 96 0.66 -19.98 -2.00
N ARG A 97 1.73 -19.66 -1.27
CA ARG A 97 1.82 -19.73 0.19
C ARG A 97 1.71 -18.33 0.77
N THR A 98 0.79 -18.13 1.71
CA THR A 98 0.63 -16.85 2.39
C THR A 98 1.62 -16.73 3.53
N ILE A 99 2.30 -15.58 3.60
CA ILE A 99 3.19 -15.19 4.68
C ILE A 99 2.38 -14.37 5.69
N LEU A 100 2.51 -14.65 6.98
CA LEU A 100 1.76 -14.00 8.03
C LEU A 100 2.61 -12.94 8.76
N PRO A 101 1.99 -11.87 9.29
CA PRO A 101 2.74 -10.92 10.11
C PRO A 101 3.22 -11.60 11.39
N SER A 102 4.44 -11.27 11.82
CA SER A 102 4.99 -11.73 13.10
C SER A 102 4.21 -11.12 14.26
N ALA A 103 3.77 -11.95 15.21
CA ALA A 103 3.15 -11.50 16.45
C ALA A 103 4.16 -11.25 17.57
N VAL A 104 5.40 -11.67 17.40
CA VAL A 104 6.43 -11.70 18.45
C VAL A 104 7.41 -10.55 18.37
N THR A 105 7.66 -10.06 17.16
CA THR A 105 8.67 -9.04 16.90
C THR A 105 8.04 -7.78 16.31
N HIS A 106 8.49 -6.63 16.79
CA HIS A 106 8.13 -5.32 16.23
C HIS A 106 9.33 -4.70 15.54
N ALA A 107 9.08 -3.89 14.53
CA ALA A 107 10.12 -3.08 13.91
C ALA A 107 10.52 -1.95 14.87
N ASN A 108 11.67 -2.09 15.49
CA ASN A 108 12.21 -1.11 16.42
C ASN A 108 13.42 -0.41 15.80
N LYS A 109 13.57 0.87 16.12
CA LYS A 109 14.85 1.56 15.88
C LYS A 109 15.74 1.36 17.09
N GLY A 110 16.96 0.88 16.88
CA GLY A 110 17.98 0.86 17.91
C GLY A 110 18.33 2.30 18.31
N VAL A 111 18.58 2.54 19.57
CA VAL A 111 19.09 3.82 20.08
C VAL A 111 20.57 3.67 20.32
N ALA A 112 21.38 4.61 19.83
CA ALA A 112 22.81 4.61 20.09
C ALA A 112 23.10 4.94 21.55
N GLN A 113 23.94 4.15 22.20
CA GLN A 113 24.31 4.29 23.61
C GLN A 113 25.83 4.28 23.76
N ASP A 114 26.33 4.93 24.79
CA ASP A 114 27.73 4.87 25.18
C ASP A 114 28.05 3.59 25.97
N GLU A 115 29.30 3.44 26.40
CA GLU A 115 29.77 2.29 27.19
C GLU A 115 29.08 2.18 28.56
N ASN A 116 28.44 3.24 29.05
CA ASN A 116 27.69 3.30 30.29
C ASN A 116 26.18 3.22 30.10
N TYR A 117 25.71 2.85 28.89
CA TYR A 117 24.30 2.73 28.49
C TYR A 117 23.53 4.05 28.50
N HIS A 118 24.21 5.21 28.45
CA HIS A 118 23.54 6.51 28.29
C HIS A 118 23.25 6.76 26.80
N TYR A 119 22.13 7.42 26.52
CA TYR A 119 21.75 7.78 25.16
C TYR A 119 22.71 8.81 24.58
N LEU A 120 23.06 8.61 23.33
CA LEU A 120 23.84 9.59 22.57
C LEU A 120 22.92 10.59 21.91
N TYR A 121 23.34 11.86 21.93
CA TYR A 121 22.59 12.97 21.34
C TYR A 121 23.42 13.67 20.29
N ASP A 122 22.75 14.18 19.24
CA ASP A 122 23.38 15.02 18.24
C ASP A 122 23.63 16.45 18.76
N GLN A 123 24.20 17.31 17.92
CA GLN A 123 24.49 18.70 18.29
C GLN A 123 23.23 19.54 18.56
N GLU A 124 22.09 19.09 18.08
CA GLU A 124 20.78 19.73 18.24
C GLU A 124 19.99 19.17 19.44
N GLY A 125 20.52 18.16 20.13
CA GLY A 125 19.90 17.55 21.32
C GLY A 125 18.90 16.43 20.99
N ASN A 126 18.87 15.92 19.75
CA ASN A 126 18.03 14.79 19.39
C ASN A 126 18.76 13.47 19.68
N ILE A 127 18.00 12.42 19.97
CA ILE A 127 18.54 11.07 20.18
C ILE A 127 19.10 10.53 18.86
N ILE A 128 20.34 10.03 18.90
CA ILE A 128 20.96 9.34 17.78
C ILE A 128 20.45 7.90 17.74
N PHE A 129 19.93 7.49 16.58
CA PHE A 129 19.53 6.11 16.36
C PHE A 129 20.72 5.28 15.88
N ALA A 130 20.78 4.04 16.31
CA ALA A 130 21.73 3.06 15.77
C ALA A 130 21.40 2.73 14.32
N GLU A 131 22.40 2.32 13.55
CA GLU A 131 22.24 1.92 12.14
C GLU A 131 21.38 0.66 12.01
N THR A 132 21.48 -0.25 12.98
CA THR A 132 20.78 -1.54 13.00
C THR A 132 19.93 -1.67 14.26
N SER A 133 18.98 -2.58 14.24
CA SER A 133 18.17 -2.98 15.39
C SER A 133 18.53 -4.41 15.77
N GLU A 134 19.09 -4.60 16.96
CA GLU A 134 19.41 -5.93 17.49
C GLU A 134 18.19 -6.88 17.48
N THR A 135 16.98 -6.34 17.69
CA THR A 135 15.74 -7.11 17.61
C THR A 135 15.51 -7.64 16.19
N ILE A 136 15.73 -6.81 15.18
CA ILE A 136 15.57 -7.20 13.78
C ILE A 136 16.72 -8.12 13.35
N ASP A 137 17.94 -7.83 13.77
CA ASP A 137 19.11 -8.66 13.48
C ASP A 137 18.92 -10.09 14.02
N ARG A 138 18.42 -10.23 15.24
CA ARG A 138 18.07 -11.55 15.82
C ARG A 138 16.91 -12.23 15.12
N TYR A 139 15.90 -11.47 14.72
CA TYR A 139 14.77 -12.00 13.96
C TYR A 139 15.19 -12.56 12.59
N GLN A 140 16.18 -11.93 11.96
CA GLN A 140 16.73 -12.35 10.66
C GLN A 140 17.91 -13.33 10.79
N ALA A 141 18.44 -13.55 11.99
CA ALA A 141 19.58 -14.43 12.18
C ALA A 141 19.24 -15.90 11.91
N ALA A 142 20.11 -16.57 11.16
CA ALA A 142 19.94 -17.99 10.85
C ALA A 142 19.91 -18.91 12.11
N ASN A 143 20.46 -18.45 13.22
CA ASN A 143 20.49 -19.15 14.50
C ASN A 143 19.14 -19.10 15.27
N ALA A 144 18.18 -18.32 14.81
CA ALA A 144 16.83 -18.32 15.40
C ALA A 144 16.19 -19.73 15.40
N THR A 145 16.58 -20.58 14.45
CA THR A 145 16.18 -21.98 14.37
C THR A 145 16.75 -22.86 15.49
N LEU A 146 17.94 -22.58 15.98
CA LEU A 146 18.55 -23.36 17.08
C LEU A 146 17.90 -23.06 18.42
N GLU A 147 17.69 -21.77 18.73
CA GLU A 147 16.98 -21.38 19.96
C GLU A 147 15.51 -21.80 19.93
N GLN A 148 14.87 -21.78 18.76
CA GLN A 148 13.52 -22.32 18.59
C GLN A 148 13.49 -23.84 18.74
N THR A 149 14.51 -24.55 18.28
CA THR A 149 14.63 -26.00 18.41
C THR A 149 14.89 -26.37 19.88
N GLU A 150 15.75 -25.65 20.59
CA GLU A 150 15.98 -25.85 22.02
C GLU A 150 14.73 -25.51 22.86
N ALA A 151 13.99 -24.46 22.52
CA ALA A 151 12.71 -24.14 23.15
C ALA A 151 11.65 -25.22 22.84
N LEU A 152 11.62 -25.74 21.62
CA LEU A 152 10.75 -26.85 21.22
C LEU A 152 11.11 -28.14 21.93
N ASP A 153 12.39 -28.48 22.05
CA ASP A 153 12.88 -29.63 22.77
C ASP A 153 12.60 -29.52 24.27
N TYR A 154 12.77 -28.34 24.86
CA TYR A 154 12.36 -28.07 26.23
C TYR A 154 10.85 -28.24 26.43
N TYR A 155 10.06 -27.68 25.51
CA TYR A 155 8.60 -27.85 25.51
C TYR A 155 8.19 -29.29 25.27
N ASN A 156 8.77 -29.97 24.30
CA ASN A 156 8.49 -31.38 24.00
C ASN A 156 8.92 -32.27 25.17
N GLY A 157 10.10 -32.06 25.79
CA GLY A 157 10.56 -32.78 26.95
C GLY A 157 9.71 -32.57 28.19
N TYR A 158 9.11 -31.38 28.34
CA TYR A 158 8.20 -31.09 29.45
C TYR A 158 6.82 -31.76 29.26
N PHE A 159 6.37 -31.88 28.01
CA PHE A 159 5.08 -32.48 27.67
C PHE A 159 5.11 -33.99 27.50
N GLU A 160 6.26 -34.60 27.26
CA GLU A 160 6.39 -36.04 27.11
C GLU A 160 6.17 -36.78 28.45
N ASN A 161 6.42 -36.12 29.58
CA ASN A 161 6.23 -36.69 30.94
C ASN A 161 4.90 -36.32 31.60
N ASP A 162 4.11 -35.42 31.05
CA ASP A 162 2.87 -34.99 31.68
C ASP A 162 1.65 -35.43 30.87
N ARG A 163 0.90 -36.40 31.37
CA ARG A 163 -0.32 -36.92 30.74
C ARG A 163 -1.41 -35.84 30.55
N PHE A 164 -1.21 -34.64 31.07
CA PHE A 164 -2.10 -33.48 30.95
C PHE A 164 -1.55 -32.36 30.06
N GLY A 165 -0.37 -32.52 29.49
CA GLY A 165 0.38 -31.53 28.74
C GLY A 165 -0.15 -31.15 27.36
N TYR A 166 -1.42 -31.35 27.09
CA TYR A 166 -2.04 -31.00 25.81
C TYR A 166 -2.68 -29.60 25.82
N PHE A 167 -2.05 -28.63 26.44
CA PHE A 167 -2.48 -27.24 26.27
C PHE A 167 -2.15 -26.78 24.85
N GLY A 168 -3.16 -26.77 23.98
CA GLY A 168 -3.07 -26.30 22.61
C GLY A 168 -2.86 -27.38 21.54
N ALA A 169 -2.30 -28.54 21.85
CA ALA A 169 -2.05 -29.62 20.87
C ALA A 169 -3.35 -30.24 20.32
N ARG A 170 -4.48 -30.02 20.98
CA ARG A 170 -5.77 -30.58 20.58
C ARG A 170 -6.40 -29.90 19.36
N TYR A 171 -5.92 -28.68 19.02
CA TYR A 171 -6.47 -27.84 17.95
C TYR A 171 -5.41 -27.34 16.97
N GLY A 172 -4.28 -28.02 16.86
CA GLY A 172 -3.18 -27.61 16.00
C GLY A 172 -2.03 -26.98 16.79
N SER A 173 -1.04 -26.51 16.07
CA SER A 173 0.18 -25.91 16.62
C SER A 173 -0.14 -24.68 17.47
N THR A 174 0.71 -24.41 18.45
CA THR A 174 0.68 -23.12 19.17
C THR A 174 0.76 -21.97 18.15
N PRO A 175 0.02 -20.86 18.34
CA PRO A 175 0.04 -19.75 17.40
C PRO A 175 1.44 -19.21 17.07
N GLN A 176 2.38 -19.34 17.98
CA GLN A 176 3.77 -18.97 17.81
C GLN A 176 4.51 -19.80 16.75
N PHE A 177 4.11 -21.04 16.55
CA PHE A 177 4.74 -22.01 15.64
C PHE A 177 3.87 -22.38 14.44
N MET A 178 2.72 -21.72 14.28
CA MET A 178 1.82 -21.98 13.14
C MET A 178 2.35 -21.44 11.80
N ASN A 179 3.42 -20.64 11.80
CA ASN A 179 3.99 -20.04 10.59
C ASN A 179 4.96 -20.99 9.90
N THR A 180 4.45 -22.06 9.32
CA THR A 180 5.24 -22.95 8.46
C THR A 180 5.72 -22.27 7.16
N ASN A 181 5.15 -21.13 6.81
CA ASN A 181 5.44 -20.41 5.56
C ASN A 181 6.30 -19.14 5.77
N GLY A 182 6.87 -19.00 6.97
CA GLY A 182 7.62 -17.79 7.34
C GLY A 182 6.74 -16.63 7.81
N SER A 183 7.39 -15.60 8.34
CA SER A 183 6.74 -14.42 8.88
C SER A 183 7.41 -13.13 8.40
N PHE A 184 6.73 -12.01 8.56
CA PHE A 184 7.26 -10.70 8.24
C PHE A 184 6.95 -9.67 9.33
N VAL A 185 7.77 -8.63 9.42
CA VAL A 185 7.56 -7.45 10.25
C VAL A 185 7.47 -6.23 9.35
N LEU A 186 6.42 -5.44 9.52
CA LEU A 186 6.18 -4.24 8.74
C LEU A 186 6.60 -3.00 9.54
N ASP A 187 7.56 -2.25 9.01
CA ASP A 187 7.96 -0.93 9.51
C ASP A 187 7.43 0.18 8.59
N LEU A 188 6.30 0.74 8.96
CA LEU A 188 5.70 1.86 8.23
C LEU A 188 6.50 3.16 8.32
N ASN A 189 7.32 3.32 9.38
CA ASN A 189 8.14 4.52 9.55
C ASN A 189 9.37 4.50 8.64
N ALA A 190 9.98 3.34 8.50
CA ALA A 190 11.09 3.15 7.57
C ALA A 190 10.61 2.85 6.13
N GLY A 191 9.33 2.51 5.95
CA GLY A 191 8.79 2.08 4.66
C GLY A 191 9.37 0.74 4.19
N GLN A 192 9.61 -0.18 5.12
CA GLN A 192 10.26 -1.46 4.85
C GLN A 192 9.51 -2.64 5.45
N ILE A 193 9.67 -3.80 4.82
CA ILE A 193 9.23 -5.09 5.32
C ILE A 193 10.46 -5.94 5.58
N TYR A 194 10.55 -6.52 6.77
CA TYR A 194 11.60 -7.44 7.18
C TYR A 194 11.04 -8.86 7.20
N PHE A 195 11.77 -9.79 6.62
CA PHE A 195 11.41 -11.20 6.59
C PHE A 195 12.26 -11.99 7.59
N ASP A 196 11.73 -13.08 8.09
CA ASP A 196 12.45 -13.95 9.00
C ASP A 196 13.51 -14.82 8.29
N SER A 197 14.30 -15.54 9.07
CA SER A 197 15.37 -16.42 8.58
C SER A 197 14.88 -17.67 7.83
N SER A 198 13.58 -17.93 7.78
CA SER A 198 13.02 -19.06 7.02
C SER A 198 13.04 -18.83 5.50
N PHE A 199 13.23 -17.57 5.09
CA PHE A 199 13.35 -17.23 3.68
C PHE A 199 14.81 -17.36 3.20
N SER A 200 14.97 -17.95 2.03
CA SER A 200 16.25 -17.94 1.34
C SER A 200 16.38 -16.69 0.46
N THR A 201 17.61 -16.25 0.28
CA THR A 201 17.94 -15.28 -0.77
C THR A 201 17.48 -15.86 -2.12
N ASP A 202 17.09 -15.00 -3.03
CA ASP A 202 16.59 -15.35 -4.36
C ASP A 202 15.14 -15.87 -4.43
N MET A 203 14.40 -15.95 -3.32
CA MET A 203 12.97 -16.20 -3.37
C MET A 203 12.21 -15.00 -3.93
N TYR A 204 11.18 -15.29 -4.72
CA TYR A 204 10.26 -14.28 -5.22
C TYR A 204 9.06 -14.13 -4.27
N ILE A 205 8.85 -12.92 -3.81
CA ILE A 205 7.74 -12.57 -2.92
C ILE A 205 6.78 -11.64 -3.64
N THR A 206 5.51 -11.96 -3.57
CA THR A 206 4.42 -11.15 -4.13
C THR A 206 3.77 -10.36 -3.00
N LEU A 207 3.86 -9.03 -3.06
CA LEU A 207 3.11 -8.10 -2.25
C LEU A 207 1.84 -7.70 -2.99
N THR A 208 0.69 -8.03 -2.43
CA THR A 208 -0.60 -7.49 -2.84
C THR A 208 -0.99 -6.39 -1.85
N TYR A 209 -1.25 -5.19 -2.34
CA TYR A 209 -1.48 -4.01 -1.51
C TYR A 209 -2.52 -3.07 -2.13
N VAL A 210 -3.07 -2.21 -1.28
CA VAL A 210 -3.90 -1.09 -1.70
C VAL A 210 -2.99 0.08 -2.09
N SER A 211 -3.14 0.53 -3.33
CA SER A 211 -2.45 1.72 -3.86
C SER A 211 -3.30 2.96 -3.68
N ASP A 212 -2.69 4.14 -3.58
CA ASP A 212 -3.37 5.43 -3.58
C ASP A 212 -3.95 5.82 -4.95
N GLY A 213 -3.70 5.01 -5.97
CA GLY A 213 -4.20 5.22 -7.33
C GLY A 213 -3.39 6.22 -8.17
N LEU A 214 -2.34 6.84 -7.62
CA LEU A 214 -1.57 7.87 -8.32
C LEU A 214 -0.39 7.32 -9.16
N GLY A 215 -0.04 6.06 -8.97
CA GLY A 215 1.11 5.45 -9.66
C GLY A 215 2.47 5.93 -9.16
N GLU A 216 3.50 5.17 -9.51
CA GLU A 216 4.85 5.28 -8.98
C GLU A 216 5.46 6.56 -9.50
N ASN A 217 5.62 7.46 -9.77
CA ASN A 217 6.43 8.58 -10.26
C ASN A 217 5.68 9.90 -10.55
N GLY A 218 4.44 10.05 -10.07
CA GLY A 218 3.67 11.27 -10.30
C GLY A 218 3.40 11.56 -11.79
N ASN A 219 3.60 10.56 -12.65
CA ASN A 219 3.28 10.68 -14.06
C ASN A 219 1.80 10.41 -14.29
N PHE A 220 1.06 11.44 -14.64
CA PHE A 220 -0.38 11.38 -14.91
C PHE A 220 -0.76 10.42 -16.04
N ASP A 221 0.19 10.07 -16.93
CA ASP A 221 -0.06 9.14 -18.03
C ASP A 221 -0.23 7.69 -17.55
N ASN A 222 0.27 7.37 -16.37
CA ASN A 222 0.16 6.04 -15.78
C ASN A 222 -1.05 5.90 -14.82
N VAL A 223 -1.72 7.01 -14.50
CA VAL A 223 -2.88 7.00 -13.61
C VAL A 223 -4.14 6.72 -14.42
N LEU A 224 -4.74 5.57 -14.17
CA LEU A 224 -5.92 5.08 -14.88
C LEU A 224 -7.17 5.21 -14.02
N VAL A 225 -8.11 6.02 -14.48
CA VAL A 225 -9.41 6.26 -13.83
C VAL A 225 -10.51 5.50 -14.56
N PRO A 226 -11.40 4.76 -13.87
CA PRO A 226 -12.55 4.15 -14.52
C PRO A 226 -13.43 5.20 -15.21
N LYS A 227 -13.87 4.92 -16.43
CA LYS A 227 -14.76 5.82 -17.21
C LYS A 227 -16.01 6.22 -16.45
N LEU A 228 -16.53 5.34 -15.60
CA LEU A 228 -17.72 5.64 -14.78
C LEU A 228 -17.47 6.68 -13.69
N ALA A 229 -16.22 6.93 -13.32
CA ALA A 229 -15.82 7.95 -12.36
C ALA A 229 -15.46 9.29 -12.99
N GLU A 230 -15.28 9.36 -14.30
CA GLU A 230 -14.81 10.54 -15.01
C GLU A 230 -15.65 11.79 -14.70
N ASP A 231 -16.98 11.67 -14.78
CA ASP A 231 -17.92 12.75 -14.45
C ASP A 231 -17.82 13.21 -12.99
N ALA A 232 -17.55 12.31 -12.06
CA ALA A 232 -17.39 12.62 -10.65
C ALA A 232 -16.08 13.38 -10.42
N VAL A 233 -15.00 12.97 -11.10
CA VAL A 233 -13.72 13.68 -11.07
C VAL A 233 -13.88 15.10 -11.62
N TYR A 234 -14.53 15.27 -12.78
CA TYR A 234 -14.80 16.61 -13.32
C TYR A 234 -15.58 17.49 -12.36
N SER A 235 -16.62 16.98 -11.74
CA SER A 235 -17.46 17.75 -10.81
C SER A 235 -16.70 18.12 -9.54
N SER A 236 -15.87 17.23 -9.03
CA SER A 236 -14.99 17.49 -7.88
C SER A 236 -13.96 18.56 -8.20
N MET A 237 -13.31 18.48 -9.37
CA MET A 237 -12.37 19.50 -9.83
C MET A 237 -13.05 20.86 -9.98
N LEU A 238 -14.24 20.91 -10.62
CA LEU A 238 -15.00 22.13 -10.81
C LEU A 238 -15.39 22.77 -9.47
N TYR A 239 -15.87 21.98 -8.52
CA TYR A 239 -16.21 22.47 -7.18
C TYR A 239 -14.98 23.07 -6.48
N ASN A 240 -13.87 22.35 -6.44
CA ASN A 240 -12.66 22.78 -5.74
C ASN A 240 -12.03 24.04 -6.37
N LEU A 241 -11.99 24.12 -7.70
CA LEU A 241 -11.52 25.30 -8.43
C LEU A 241 -12.43 26.50 -8.25
N SER A 242 -13.75 26.30 -8.22
CA SER A 242 -14.75 27.36 -8.03
C SER A 242 -14.74 27.91 -6.62
N LYS A 243 -14.50 27.06 -5.61
CA LYS A 243 -14.41 27.44 -4.20
C LYS A 243 -13.34 28.51 -3.93
N LEU A 244 -12.26 28.49 -4.69
CA LEU A 244 -11.14 29.41 -4.53
C LEU A 244 -11.36 30.75 -5.26
N ARG A 245 -12.48 30.93 -5.98
CA ARG A 245 -12.70 32.07 -6.85
C ARG A 245 -13.91 32.90 -6.43
N PRO A 246 -13.70 34.20 -6.16
CA PRO A 246 -14.80 35.09 -5.76
C PRO A 246 -15.91 35.19 -6.82
N SER A 247 -15.53 35.13 -8.11
CA SER A 247 -16.48 35.23 -9.23
C SER A 247 -17.49 34.08 -9.29
N ALA A 248 -17.19 32.95 -8.71
CA ALA A 248 -18.06 31.76 -8.69
C ALA A 248 -18.86 31.58 -7.38
N ALA A 249 -18.75 32.52 -6.43
CA ALA A 249 -19.32 32.38 -5.08
C ALA A 249 -20.80 31.99 -5.06
N GLY A 250 -21.61 32.53 -5.96
CA GLY A 250 -23.05 32.21 -6.06
C GLY A 250 -23.35 30.78 -6.52
N ALA A 251 -22.46 30.15 -7.27
CA ALA A 251 -22.64 28.81 -7.83
C ALA A 251 -21.95 27.70 -7.00
N VAL A 252 -21.08 28.04 -6.05
CA VAL A 252 -20.26 27.07 -5.29
C VAL A 252 -21.13 26.03 -4.58
N GLN A 253 -22.28 26.44 -4.00
CA GLN A 253 -23.18 25.52 -3.32
C GLN A 253 -23.86 24.52 -4.28
N LEU A 254 -24.16 24.96 -5.50
CA LEU A 254 -24.69 24.11 -6.56
C LEU A 254 -23.63 23.07 -6.96
N TYR A 255 -22.41 23.51 -7.24
CA TYR A 255 -21.29 22.62 -7.62
C TYR A 255 -20.94 21.64 -6.51
N LYS A 256 -21.04 22.03 -5.23
CA LYS A 256 -20.84 21.12 -4.10
C LYS A 256 -21.88 19.99 -4.11
N ARG A 257 -23.17 20.32 -4.30
CA ARG A 257 -24.25 19.32 -4.35
C ARG A 257 -24.09 18.39 -5.56
N GLU A 258 -23.74 18.96 -6.69
CA GLU A 258 -23.51 18.19 -7.92
C GLU A 258 -22.31 17.24 -7.79
N ALA A 259 -21.19 17.72 -7.26
CA ALA A 259 -20.00 16.90 -7.01
C ALA A 259 -20.31 15.75 -6.07
N TYR A 260 -21.05 16.01 -4.97
CA TYR A 260 -21.46 14.97 -4.03
C TYR A 260 -22.37 13.93 -4.70
N ALA A 261 -23.39 14.38 -5.44
CA ALA A 261 -24.33 13.47 -6.12
C ALA A 261 -23.64 12.60 -7.17
N LYS A 262 -22.75 13.19 -8.00
CA LYS A 262 -22.00 12.44 -9.01
C LYS A 262 -21.00 11.47 -8.37
N MET A 263 -20.37 11.86 -7.25
CA MET A 263 -19.50 10.99 -6.49
C MET A 263 -20.25 9.75 -5.98
N GLN A 264 -21.43 9.93 -5.36
CA GLN A 264 -22.24 8.82 -4.89
C GLN A 264 -22.73 7.92 -6.03
N ASN A 265 -23.17 8.51 -7.14
CA ASN A 265 -23.61 7.75 -8.32
C ASN A 265 -22.46 6.92 -8.92
N ALA A 266 -21.25 7.49 -8.99
CA ALA A 266 -20.08 6.76 -9.47
C ALA A 266 -19.74 5.60 -8.54
N LYS A 267 -19.79 5.80 -7.22
CA LYS A 267 -19.59 4.74 -6.22
C LYS A 267 -20.54 3.57 -6.43
N ILE A 268 -21.84 3.86 -6.57
CA ILE A 268 -22.87 2.83 -6.81
C ILE A 268 -22.61 2.09 -8.13
N ARG A 269 -22.32 2.80 -9.21
CA ARG A 269 -22.08 2.18 -10.52
C ARG A 269 -20.87 1.27 -10.53
N ILE A 270 -19.79 1.67 -9.84
CA ILE A 270 -18.57 0.87 -9.76
C ILE A 270 -18.77 -0.35 -8.86
N SER A 271 -19.49 -0.21 -7.73
CA SER A 271 -19.80 -1.36 -6.86
C SER A 271 -20.70 -2.39 -7.54
N ASN A 272 -21.68 -1.94 -8.30
CA ASN A 272 -22.57 -2.84 -9.02
C ASN A 272 -21.86 -3.61 -10.14
N MET A 273 -20.83 -3.05 -10.78
CA MET A 273 -20.04 -3.78 -11.76
C MET A 273 -19.23 -4.94 -11.16
N LYS A 274 -18.86 -4.86 -9.89
CA LYS A 274 -18.14 -5.96 -9.22
C LYS A 274 -19.05 -7.15 -8.91
N ILE A 275 -20.35 -6.94 -8.74
CA ILE A 275 -21.32 -8.01 -8.44
C ILE A 275 -21.64 -8.82 -9.71
N GLU A 276 -21.62 -8.19 -10.88
CA GLU A 276 -21.88 -8.87 -12.16
C GLU A 276 -20.67 -9.61 -12.72
N GLU A 277 -19.47 -9.35 -12.21
CA GLU A 277 -18.22 -10.01 -12.62
C GLU A 277 -17.84 -11.19 -11.72
N MET A 278 -18.57 -11.48 -10.62
CA MET A 278 -18.47 -12.65 -9.77
C MET A 278 -19.40 -13.77 -10.21
#